data_7e5b7dc5b3ea91e5d210c159899b734f
#
_entry.id   7e5b7dc5b3ea91e5d210c159899b734f
#
_cell.length_a   1.000
_cell.length_b   1.000
_cell.length_c   1.000
_cell.angle_alpha   90.00
_cell.angle_beta   90.00
_cell.angle_gamma   90.00
#
_symmetry.space_group_name_H-M   'P 1'
#
loop_
_entity.id
_entity.type
_entity.pdbx_description
1 polymer ?
#
loop_
_entity_poly.entity_id
_entity_poly.type
_entity_poly.pdbx_seq_one_letter_code
_entity_poly.pdbx_strand_id
1 'polypeptide(L)'
;MIWFLLTLSAIILWGITDILLKKSLDYSDSLSQYKTFIWIGLVAALSGTIAAVCSDTLLDSIRMLADNLYLVPVTLFYVVAMFFGLLGAKHLDASVVSPLENIDGAITAIILYMFFAFTGRSHVTESIGIVEIIGMATIAMGVILLGIQEQKL
;
A
#
# COMPACT_ATOMS: atom_id res chain seq x y z
N MET A 1 4.22 -9.53 22.12
CA MET A 1 2.75 -9.72 21.91
C MET A 1 2.02 -8.45 21.45
N ILE A 2 2.30 -7.26 22.00
CA ILE A 2 1.63 -5.99 21.59
C ILE A 2 1.77 -5.72 20.08
N TRP A 3 2.96 -5.85 19.52
CA TRP A 3 3.20 -5.64 18.08
C TRP A 3 2.37 -6.55 17.18
N PHE A 4 2.20 -7.81 17.57
CA PHE A 4 1.36 -8.75 16.84
C PHE A 4 -0.11 -8.31 16.83
N LEU A 5 -0.64 -7.87 17.99
CA LEU A 5 -2.01 -7.37 18.09
C LEU A 5 -2.22 -6.09 17.27
N LEU A 6 -1.24 -5.19 17.28
CA LEU A 6 -1.29 -3.97 16.46
C LEU A 6 -1.29 -4.31 14.96
N THR A 7 -0.44 -5.24 14.54
CA THR A 7 -0.40 -5.69 13.14
C THR A 7 -1.72 -6.36 12.72
N LEU A 8 -2.27 -7.23 13.58
CA LEU A 8 -3.56 -7.87 13.31
C LEU A 8 -4.69 -6.84 13.20
N SER A 9 -4.70 -5.84 14.08
CA SER A 9 -5.68 -4.75 14.03
C SER A 9 -5.55 -3.95 12.73
N ALA A 10 -4.31 -3.68 12.28
CA ALA A 10 -4.07 -3.00 11.02
C ALA A 10 -4.61 -3.80 9.83
N ILE A 11 -4.38 -5.11 9.78
CA ILE A 11 -4.90 -6.00 8.72
C ILE A 11 -6.43 -5.96 8.66
N ILE A 12 -7.10 -6.03 9.82
CA ILE A 12 -8.57 -5.95 9.88
C ILE A 12 -9.07 -4.60 9.36
N LEU A 13 -8.41 -3.50 9.77
CA LEU A 13 -8.77 -2.15 9.31
C LEU A 13 -8.56 -1.99 7.81
N TRP A 14 -7.49 -2.55 7.24
CA TRP A 14 -7.25 -2.57 5.79
C TRP A 14 -8.37 -3.30 5.06
N GLY A 15 -8.74 -4.51 5.50
CA GLY A 15 -9.85 -5.26 4.88
C GLY A 15 -11.18 -4.51 4.91
N ILE A 16 -11.49 -3.81 6.01
CA ILE A 16 -12.67 -2.94 6.08
C ILE A 16 -12.55 -1.77 5.10
N THR A 17 -11.36 -1.17 5.00
CA THR A 17 -11.09 -0.06 4.09
C THR A 17 -11.32 -0.48 2.64
N ASP A 18 -10.84 -1.65 2.21
CA ASP A 18 -11.01 -2.16 0.85
C ASP A 18 -12.49 -2.31 0.48
N ILE A 19 -13.30 -2.84 1.40
CA ILE A 19 -14.75 -2.98 1.19
C ILE A 19 -15.43 -1.61 1.06
N LEU A 20 -15.09 -0.65 1.94
CA LEU A 20 -15.65 0.70 1.91
C LEU A 20 -15.21 1.46 0.67
N LEU A 21 -13.94 1.29 0.27
CA LEU A 21 -13.37 1.87 -0.93
C LEU A 21 -14.12 1.37 -2.16
N LYS A 22 -14.29 0.05 -2.29
CA LYS A 22 -15.05 -0.55 -3.39
C LYS A 22 -16.49 -0.02 -3.45
N LYS A 23 -17.14 0.15 -2.30
CA LYS A 23 -18.49 0.69 -2.21
C LYS A 23 -18.56 2.18 -2.60
N SER A 24 -17.48 2.94 -2.43
CA SER A 24 -17.41 4.36 -2.81
C SER A 24 -17.20 4.58 -4.30
N LEU A 25 -16.73 3.54 -5.02
CA LEU A 25 -16.45 3.58 -6.45
C LEU A 25 -17.72 3.15 -7.21
N ASP A 26 -18.37 4.11 -7.89
CA ASP A 26 -19.55 3.85 -8.72
C ASP A 26 -19.12 3.68 -10.17
N TYR A 27 -19.53 2.57 -10.80
CA TYR A 27 -19.29 2.29 -12.21
C TYR A 27 -20.00 3.26 -13.14
N SER A 28 -21.19 3.74 -12.74
CA SER A 28 -21.99 4.67 -13.54
C SER A 28 -21.40 6.09 -13.55
N ASP A 29 -20.63 6.47 -12.51
CA ASP A 29 -19.97 7.78 -12.42
C ASP A 29 -18.50 7.66 -12.89
N SER A 30 -18.23 8.21 -14.09
CA SER A 30 -16.88 8.22 -14.66
C SER A 30 -15.84 8.96 -13.78
N LEU A 31 -16.29 9.82 -12.87
CA LEU A 31 -15.43 10.63 -12.00
C LEU A 31 -15.35 10.09 -10.56
N SER A 32 -16.00 8.96 -10.24
CA SER A 32 -16.07 8.44 -8.87
C SER A 32 -14.67 8.22 -8.26
N GLN A 33 -13.71 7.70 -9.03
CA GLN A 33 -12.34 7.48 -8.58
C GLN A 33 -11.64 8.78 -8.19
N TYR A 34 -11.84 9.88 -8.92
CA TYR A 34 -11.24 11.18 -8.59
C TYR A 34 -11.85 11.76 -7.32
N LYS A 35 -13.17 11.66 -7.16
CA LYS A 35 -13.88 12.13 -5.97
C LYS A 35 -13.38 11.35 -4.74
N THR A 36 -13.33 10.04 -4.82
CA THR A 36 -12.82 9.17 -3.74
C THR A 36 -11.37 9.50 -3.40
N PHE A 37 -10.52 9.70 -4.41
CA PHE A 37 -9.12 10.05 -4.22
C PHE A 37 -8.94 11.39 -3.49
N ILE A 38 -9.69 12.43 -3.89
CA ILE A 38 -9.67 13.73 -3.23
C ILE A 38 -10.10 13.61 -1.76
N TRP A 39 -11.17 12.86 -1.49
CA TRP A 39 -11.64 12.66 -0.12
C TRP A 39 -10.63 11.92 0.75
N ILE A 40 -10.00 10.87 0.24
CA ILE A 40 -8.93 10.15 0.95
C ILE A 40 -7.78 11.10 1.28
N GLY A 41 -7.31 11.87 0.30
CA GLY A 41 -6.22 12.84 0.49
C GLY A 41 -6.58 13.91 1.53
N LEU A 42 -7.80 14.44 1.49
CA LEU A 42 -8.26 15.47 2.43
C LEU A 42 -8.36 14.92 3.86
N VAL A 43 -8.96 13.74 4.04
CA VAL A 43 -9.07 13.11 5.36
C VAL A 43 -7.69 12.73 5.91
N ALA A 44 -6.79 12.20 5.07
CA ALA A 44 -5.42 11.88 5.46
C ALA A 44 -4.65 13.13 5.90
N ALA A 45 -4.75 14.23 5.15
CA ALA A 45 -4.12 15.50 5.49
C ALA A 45 -4.66 16.07 6.81
N LEU A 46 -5.97 16.06 7.01
CA LEU A 46 -6.59 16.54 8.26
C LEU A 46 -6.18 15.70 9.45
N SER A 47 -6.28 14.36 9.34
CA SER A 47 -5.92 13.46 10.45
C SER A 47 -4.43 13.54 10.80
N GLY A 48 -3.55 13.63 9.81
CA GLY A 48 -2.13 13.82 10.02
C GLY A 48 -1.81 15.16 10.71
N THR A 49 -2.48 16.24 10.28
CA THR A 49 -2.31 17.55 10.90
C THR A 49 -2.79 17.55 12.34
N ILE A 50 -3.97 16.98 12.61
CA ILE A 50 -4.50 16.87 13.98
C ILE A 50 -3.54 16.06 14.86
N ALA A 51 -3.05 14.92 14.38
CA ALA A 51 -2.10 14.10 15.11
C ALA A 51 -0.81 14.87 15.44
N ALA A 52 -0.25 15.60 14.46
CA ALA A 52 0.95 16.41 14.63
C ALA A 52 0.75 17.56 15.61
N VAL A 53 -0.41 18.21 15.62
CA VAL A 53 -0.76 19.26 16.60
C VAL A 53 -0.94 18.67 17.99
N CYS A 54 -1.67 17.55 18.12
CA CYS A 54 -1.88 16.90 19.41
C CYS A 54 -0.59 16.34 20.04
N SER A 55 0.39 16.00 19.20
CA SER A 55 1.70 15.49 19.64
C SER A 55 2.77 16.59 19.78
N ASP A 56 2.41 17.86 19.55
CA ASP A 56 3.33 19.01 19.53
C ASP A 56 4.54 18.83 18.59
N THR A 57 4.34 18.08 17.50
CA THR A 57 5.41 17.74 16.52
C THR A 57 5.23 18.42 15.17
N LEU A 58 4.27 19.35 15.04
CA LEU A 58 3.96 19.97 13.74
C LEU A 58 5.16 20.70 13.12
N LEU A 59 5.87 21.50 13.91
CA LEU A 59 7.03 22.25 13.40
C LEU A 59 8.18 21.31 13.02
N ASP A 60 8.41 20.27 13.80
CA ASP A 60 9.44 19.27 13.52
C ASP A 60 9.11 18.45 12.28
N SER A 61 7.84 18.14 12.06
CA SER A 61 7.37 17.46 10.84
C SER A 61 7.59 18.32 9.59
N ILE A 62 7.34 19.64 9.68
CA ILE A 62 7.59 20.57 8.57
C ILE A 62 9.10 20.71 8.31
N ARG A 63 9.92 20.82 9.35
CA ARG A 63 11.39 20.86 9.22
C ARG A 63 11.93 19.58 8.60
N MET A 64 11.46 18.41 9.07
CA MET A 64 11.84 17.11 8.52
C MET A 64 11.56 17.01 7.03
N LEU A 65 10.44 17.57 6.54
CA LEU A 65 10.13 17.60 5.12
C LEU A 65 11.11 18.49 4.35
N ALA A 66 11.49 19.63 4.91
CA ALA A 66 12.45 20.55 4.30
C ALA A 66 13.87 19.95 4.26
N ASP A 67 14.27 19.23 5.32
CA ASP A 67 15.60 18.64 5.42
C ASP A 67 15.75 17.35 4.57
N ASN A 68 14.62 16.68 4.25
CA ASN A 68 14.61 15.39 3.54
C ASN A 68 13.86 15.50 2.21
N LEU A 69 14.43 16.23 1.26
CA LEU A 69 13.83 16.46 -0.08
C LEU A 69 13.48 15.16 -0.84
N TYR A 70 14.14 14.04 -0.53
CA TYR A 70 13.79 12.74 -1.14
C TYR A 70 12.43 12.19 -0.68
N LEU A 71 11.83 12.73 0.38
CA LEU A 71 10.46 12.38 0.77
C LEU A 71 9.43 12.87 -0.26
N VAL A 72 9.74 13.93 -1.00
CA VAL A 72 8.84 14.47 -2.03
C VAL A 72 8.61 13.44 -3.15
N PRO A 73 9.65 12.90 -3.83
CA PRO A 73 9.43 11.88 -4.85
C PRO A 73 8.81 10.60 -4.28
N VAL A 74 9.16 10.17 -3.06
CA VAL A 74 8.53 9.01 -2.42
C VAL A 74 7.03 9.21 -2.25
N THR A 75 6.62 10.37 -1.72
CA THR A 75 5.20 10.70 -1.57
C THR A 75 4.49 10.78 -2.93
N LEU A 76 5.15 11.33 -3.95
CA LEU A 76 4.58 11.43 -5.28
C LEU A 76 4.36 10.05 -5.91
N PHE A 77 5.32 9.13 -5.78
CA PHE A 77 5.14 7.74 -6.22
C PHE A 77 4.00 7.04 -5.48
N TYR A 78 3.89 7.26 -4.16
CA TYR A 78 2.78 6.72 -3.38
C TYR A 78 1.42 7.23 -3.87
N VAL A 79 1.30 8.55 -4.12
CA VAL A 79 0.08 9.18 -4.65
C VAL A 79 -0.30 8.59 -6.01
N VAL A 80 0.67 8.41 -6.91
CA VAL A 80 0.46 7.81 -8.23
C VAL A 80 0.04 6.34 -8.10
N ALA A 81 0.70 5.57 -7.25
CA ALA A 81 0.36 4.17 -6.99
C ALA A 81 -1.07 4.03 -6.43
N MET A 82 -1.44 4.87 -5.45
CA MET A 82 -2.78 4.90 -4.88
C MET A 82 -3.84 5.23 -5.95
N PHE A 83 -3.55 6.16 -6.85
CA PHE A 83 -4.46 6.50 -7.94
C PHE A 83 -4.67 5.31 -8.89
N PHE A 84 -3.62 4.60 -9.27
CA PHE A 84 -3.74 3.39 -10.09
C PHE A 84 -4.46 2.26 -9.35
N GLY A 85 -4.24 2.11 -8.03
CA GLY A 85 -4.98 1.18 -7.19
C GLY A 85 -6.48 1.45 -7.22
N LEU A 86 -6.90 2.72 -7.11
CA LEU A 86 -8.32 3.12 -7.23
C LEU A 86 -8.91 2.84 -8.61
N LEU A 87 -8.15 3.05 -9.69
CA LEU A 87 -8.58 2.70 -11.03
C LEU A 87 -8.76 1.18 -11.18
N GLY A 88 -7.84 0.38 -10.65
CA GLY A 88 -7.95 -1.07 -10.60
C GLY A 88 -9.17 -1.51 -9.78
N ALA A 89 -9.33 -0.99 -8.56
CA ALA A 89 -10.45 -1.30 -7.68
C ALA A 89 -11.82 -0.93 -8.26
N LYS A 90 -11.88 0.06 -9.15
CA LYS A 90 -13.12 0.40 -9.86
C LYS A 90 -13.58 -0.73 -10.78
N HIS A 91 -12.65 -1.38 -11.48
CA HIS A 91 -12.95 -2.35 -12.54
C HIS A 91 -12.86 -3.81 -12.09
N LEU A 92 -12.15 -4.09 -11.01
CA LEU A 92 -11.95 -5.44 -10.48
C LEU A 92 -12.83 -5.68 -9.25
N ASP A 93 -13.19 -6.93 -8.99
CA ASP A 93 -13.88 -7.30 -7.77
C ASP A 93 -12.97 -7.17 -6.54
N ALA A 94 -13.55 -6.83 -5.38
CA ALA A 94 -12.80 -6.64 -4.14
C ALA A 94 -12.01 -7.90 -3.73
N SER A 95 -12.53 -9.09 -4.06
CA SER A 95 -11.86 -10.37 -3.84
C SER A 95 -10.57 -10.55 -4.64
N VAL A 96 -10.40 -9.78 -5.71
CA VAL A 96 -9.21 -9.80 -6.59
C VAL A 96 -8.28 -8.64 -6.27
N VAL A 97 -8.81 -7.46 -5.98
CA VAL A 97 -8.04 -6.25 -5.66
C VAL A 97 -7.20 -6.46 -4.41
N SER A 98 -7.81 -6.95 -3.32
CA SER A 98 -7.12 -7.10 -2.05
C SER A 98 -5.93 -8.07 -2.09
N PRO A 99 -6.00 -9.27 -2.72
CA PRO A 99 -4.81 -10.08 -2.95
C PRO A 99 -3.76 -9.44 -3.86
N LEU A 100 -4.17 -8.67 -4.89
CA LEU A 100 -3.25 -7.95 -5.77
C LEU A 100 -2.45 -6.88 -5.02
N GLU A 101 -3.10 -6.13 -4.15
CA GLU A 101 -2.45 -5.12 -3.32
C GLU A 101 -1.44 -5.76 -2.35
N ASN A 102 -1.72 -6.96 -1.84
CA ASN A 102 -0.81 -7.67 -0.93
C ASN A 102 0.43 -8.29 -1.62
N ILE A 103 0.54 -8.25 -2.94
CA ILE A 103 1.73 -8.68 -3.68
C ILE A 103 2.90 -7.68 -3.56
N ASP A 104 2.61 -6.45 -3.14
CA ASP A 104 3.60 -5.38 -3.00
C ASP A 104 4.77 -5.78 -2.09
N GLY A 105 4.50 -6.48 -0.99
CA GLY A 105 5.52 -7.00 -0.09
C GLY A 105 6.49 -7.97 -0.76
N ALA A 106 5.98 -8.87 -1.61
CA ALA A 106 6.82 -9.81 -2.37
C ALA A 106 7.65 -9.07 -3.43
N ILE A 107 7.05 -8.12 -4.15
CA ILE A 107 7.74 -7.31 -5.16
C ILE A 107 8.84 -6.45 -4.49
N THR A 108 8.52 -5.82 -3.36
CA THR A 108 9.47 -5.01 -2.59
C THR A 108 10.66 -5.85 -2.13
N ALA A 109 10.43 -7.06 -1.63
CA ALA A 109 11.50 -7.96 -1.21
C ALA A 109 12.42 -8.35 -2.39
N ILE A 110 11.85 -8.63 -3.57
CA ILE A 110 12.62 -8.94 -4.78
C ILE A 110 13.45 -7.73 -5.21
N ILE A 111 12.85 -6.54 -5.26
CA ILE A 111 13.54 -5.30 -5.66
C ILE A 111 14.68 -4.99 -4.69
N LEU A 112 14.45 -5.10 -3.39
CA LEU A 112 15.48 -4.89 -2.37
C LEU A 112 16.62 -5.90 -2.53
N TYR A 113 16.32 -7.18 -2.72
CA TYR A 113 17.32 -8.20 -2.94
C TYR A 113 18.18 -7.88 -4.16
N MET A 114 17.56 -7.53 -5.29
CA MET A 114 18.27 -7.13 -6.50
C MET A 114 19.15 -5.90 -6.25
N PHE A 115 18.60 -4.87 -5.60
CA PHE A 115 19.33 -3.64 -5.29
C PHE A 115 20.58 -3.92 -4.45
N PHE A 116 20.48 -4.73 -3.40
CA PHE A 116 21.61 -5.08 -2.55
C PHE A 116 22.63 -5.98 -3.27
N ALA A 117 22.16 -6.90 -4.11
CA ALA A 117 23.04 -7.71 -4.94
C ALA A 117 23.89 -6.86 -5.91
N PHE A 118 23.29 -5.79 -6.48
CA PHE A 118 24.02 -4.88 -7.38
C PHE A 118 24.89 -3.86 -6.66
N THR A 119 24.51 -3.39 -5.47
CA THR A 119 25.25 -2.35 -4.75
C THR A 119 26.32 -2.87 -3.80
N GLY A 120 26.38 -4.18 -3.57
CA GLY A 120 27.37 -4.82 -2.68
C GLY A 120 27.22 -4.45 -1.20
N ARG A 121 26.15 -3.78 -0.81
CA ARG A 121 25.86 -3.37 0.57
C ARG A 121 25.17 -4.49 1.32
N SER A 122 25.97 -5.36 1.95
CA SER A 122 25.48 -6.54 2.70
C SER A 122 24.88 -6.25 4.09
N HIS A 123 24.81 -4.98 4.53
CA HIS A 123 24.46 -4.65 5.91
C HIS A 123 22.97 -4.64 6.26
N VAL A 124 22.07 -4.94 5.33
CA VAL A 124 20.62 -4.91 5.55
C VAL A 124 19.94 -6.23 5.11
N THR A 125 20.71 -7.25 4.79
CA THR A 125 20.15 -8.57 4.54
C THR A 125 19.81 -9.24 5.88
N GLU A 126 18.63 -8.95 6.42
CA GLU A 126 17.90 -10.00 7.10
C GLU A 126 17.87 -11.14 6.10
N SER A 127 18.50 -12.26 6.44
CA SER A 127 18.56 -13.42 5.57
C SER A 127 17.13 -13.86 5.29
N ILE A 128 16.68 -13.66 4.04
CA ILE A 128 15.38 -14.16 3.60
C ILE A 128 15.45 -15.68 3.78
N GLY A 129 14.72 -16.22 4.73
CA GLY A 129 14.67 -17.63 5.03
C GLY A 129 13.86 -18.39 3.96
N ILE A 130 13.97 -19.70 3.97
CA ILE A 130 13.21 -20.57 3.05
C ILE A 130 11.70 -20.39 3.25
N VAL A 131 11.26 -20.12 4.49
CA VAL A 131 9.83 -19.94 4.83
C VAL A 131 9.27 -18.68 4.18
N GLU A 132 10.03 -17.59 4.20
CA GLU A 132 9.65 -16.34 3.56
C GLU A 132 9.57 -16.48 2.04
N ILE A 133 10.51 -17.19 1.43
CA ILE A 133 10.49 -17.46 -0.03
C ILE A 133 9.26 -18.30 -0.40
N ILE A 134 8.95 -19.34 0.38
CA ILE A 134 7.75 -20.16 0.15
C ILE A 134 6.49 -19.32 0.31
N GLY A 135 6.41 -18.47 1.33
CA GLY A 135 5.29 -17.57 1.56
C GLY A 135 5.07 -16.61 0.39
N MET A 136 6.12 -15.95 -0.09
CA MET A 136 6.06 -15.06 -1.24
C MET A 136 5.63 -15.79 -2.52
N ALA A 137 6.17 -16.96 -2.77
CA ALA A 137 5.80 -17.79 -3.93
C ALA A 137 4.32 -18.21 -3.86
N THR A 138 3.81 -18.56 -2.68
CA THR A 138 2.42 -18.95 -2.48
C THR A 138 1.47 -17.77 -2.74
N ILE A 139 1.79 -16.58 -2.24
CA ILE A 139 1.01 -15.37 -2.50
C ILE A 139 0.99 -15.05 -4.00
N ALA A 140 2.16 -15.04 -4.65
CA ALA A 140 2.25 -14.76 -6.09
C ALA A 140 1.44 -15.76 -6.92
N MET A 141 1.50 -17.05 -6.58
CA MET A 141 0.73 -18.10 -7.27
C MET A 141 -0.77 -17.92 -7.06
N GLY A 142 -1.21 -17.58 -5.84
CA GLY A 142 -2.61 -17.29 -5.53
C GLY A 142 -3.17 -16.14 -6.39
N VAL A 143 -2.42 -15.05 -6.52
CA VAL A 143 -2.82 -13.89 -7.33
C VAL A 143 -2.89 -14.22 -8.82
N ILE A 144 -1.91 -14.98 -9.34
CA ILE A 144 -1.93 -15.42 -10.75
C ILE A 144 -3.16 -16.27 -11.03
N LEU A 145 -3.49 -17.21 -10.13
CA LEU A 145 -4.68 -18.06 -10.27
C LEU A 145 -5.99 -17.24 -10.27
N LEU A 146 -6.09 -16.24 -9.39
CA LEU A 146 -7.25 -15.32 -9.35
C LEU A 146 -7.36 -14.53 -10.66
N GLY A 147 -6.26 -13.98 -11.17
CA GLY A 147 -6.26 -13.23 -12.43
C GLY A 147 -6.65 -14.08 -13.64
N ILE A 148 -6.27 -15.37 -13.68
CA ILE A 148 -6.66 -16.29 -14.74
C ILE A 148 -8.17 -16.63 -14.65
N GLN A 149 -8.69 -16.74 -13.44
CA GLN A 149 -10.11 -17.06 -13.24
C GLN A 149 -11.02 -15.91 -13.68
N GLU A 150 -10.63 -14.67 -13.44
CA GLU A 150 -11.40 -13.48 -13.82
C GLU A 150 -11.47 -13.28 -15.34
N GLN A 151 -10.44 -13.66 -16.08
CA GLN A 151 -10.44 -13.60 -17.55
C GLN A 151 -11.43 -14.60 -18.21
N LYS A 152 -12.00 -15.53 -17.44
CA LYS A 152 -12.93 -16.56 -17.95
C LYS A 152 -14.41 -16.23 -17.66
N LEU A 153 -14.67 -15.16 -16.91
CA LEU A 153 -16.02 -14.67 -16.63
C LEU A 153 -16.36 -13.50 -17.53
#